data_baf5226ca768c23f3348da977af13732
#
_entry.id   baf5226ca768c23f3348da977af13732
#
_cell.length_a   1.000
_cell.length_b   1.000
_cell.length_c   1.000
_cell.angle_alpha   90.00
_cell.angle_beta   90.00
_cell.angle_gamma   90.00
#
_symmetry.space_group_name_H-M   'P 1'
#
loop_
_entity.id
_entity.type
_entity.pdbx_description
1 polymer ?
#
loop_
_entity_poly.entity_id
_entity_poly.type
_entity_poly.pdbx_seq_one_letter_code
_entity_poly.pdbx_strand_id
1 'polypeptide(L)'
;MDKIEAVVFDMDGLMFDTEKLWLDGVAKTNEVYGYNVPLELIVSCMGLRVDKIDIKLKENLGEDFDTAKFRELNKKFMQEDVETNGLRKKKGLIELLEFLKSRGIKMAVASSSRNAKIDQRFSQADLSKDYFSVIVGGDEVTNSKPDPQIYLIACEKLGVDPKNSIALEDSESGIMSAY
;
A
#
# COMPACT_ATOMS: atom_id res chain seq x y z
N MET A 1 17.64 -24.89 9.42
CA MET A 1 16.72 -23.85 8.94
C MET A 1 16.08 -23.25 10.16
N ASP A 2 16.32 -21.98 10.40
CA ASP A 2 15.70 -21.28 11.50
C ASP A 2 14.19 -21.27 11.26
N LYS A 3 13.43 -21.48 12.34
CA LYS A 3 11.97 -21.62 12.25
C LYS A 3 11.37 -20.23 11.99
N ILE A 4 10.64 -20.06 10.88
CA ILE A 4 9.87 -18.84 10.66
C ILE A 4 8.76 -18.73 11.70
N GLU A 5 8.78 -17.65 12.46
CA GLU A 5 7.85 -17.37 13.56
C GLU A 5 6.84 -16.29 13.23
N ALA A 6 7.18 -15.39 12.30
CA ALA A 6 6.30 -14.30 11.89
C ALA A 6 6.37 -13.97 10.41
N VAL A 7 5.28 -13.38 9.91
CA VAL A 7 5.21 -12.71 8.60
C VAL A 7 4.72 -11.28 8.81
N VAL A 8 5.47 -10.32 8.29
CA VAL A 8 5.15 -8.90 8.33
C VAL A 8 4.76 -8.43 6.92
N PHE A 9 3.55 -7.93 6.79
CA PHE A 9 2.97 -7.52 5.51
C PHE A 9 3.10 -6.01 5.34
N ASP A 10 3.54 -5.54 4.17
CA ASP A 10 3.12 -4.23 3.70
C ASP A 10 1.62 -4.23 3.38
N MET A 11 1.03 -3.06 3.17
CA MET A 11 -0.42 -2.94 2.96
C MET A 11 -0.79 -2.51 1.54
N ASP A 12 -0.41 -1.30 1.16
CA ASP A 12 -0.84 -0.70 -0.09
C ASP A 12 -0.05 -1.29 -1.27
N GLY A 13 -0.75 -1.91 -2.25
CA GLY A 13 -0.12 -2.61 -3.37
C GLY A 13 0.13 -4.10 -3.10
N LEU A 14 0.39 -4.50 -1.84
CA LEU A 14 0.60 -5.90 -1.46
C LEU A 14 -0.70 -6.60 -1.00
N MET A 15 -1.36 -6.07 0.03
CA MET A 15 -2.60 -6.64 0.56
C MET A 15 -3.82 -6.17 -0.24
N PHE A 16 -3.84 -4.90 -0.61
CA PHE A 16 -4.93 -4.25 -1.32
C PHE A 16 -4.46 -3.78 -2.70
N ASP A 17 -5.34 -3.93 -3.70
CA ASP A 17 -5.05 -3.57 -5.09
C ASP A 17 -5.23 -2.06 -5.34
N THR A 18 -4.49 -1.27 -4.58
CA THR A 18 -4.54 0.20 -4.63
C THR A 18 -3.95 0.77 -5.92
N GLU A 19 -3.01 0.06 -6.54
CA GLU A 19 -2.42 0.44 -7.82
C GLU A 19 -3.46 0.35 -8.95
N LYS A 20 -4.18 -0.79 -9.03
CA LYS A 20 -5.25 -0.94 -10.00
C LYS A 20 -6.36 0.09 -9.78
N LEU A 21 -6.73 0.34 -8.53
CA LEU A 21 -7.70 1.39 -8.19
C LEU A 21 -7.26 2.76 -8.73
N TRP A 22 -5.96 3.08 -8.61
CA TRP A 22 -5.42 4.33 -9.14
C TRP A 22 -5.49 4.39 -10.67
N LEU A 23 -5.11 3.32 -11.36
CA LEU A 23 -5.19 3.23 -12.83
C LEU A 23 -6.63 3.32 -13.34
N ASP A 24 -7.58 2.62 -12.72
CA ASP A 24 -9.01 2.68 -13.06
C ASP A 24 -9.56 4.10 -12.88
N GLY A 25 -9.16 4.79 -11.80
CA GLY A 25 -9.51 6.20 -11.57
C GLY A 25 -8.94 7.14 -12.64
N VAL A 26 -7.69 6.94 -13.05
CA VAL A 26 -7.06 7.73 -14.15
C VAL A 26 -7.78 7.50 -15.47
N ALA A 27 -8.07 6.24 -15.80
CA ALA A 27 -8.82 5.92 -17.02
C ALA A 27 -10.19 6.63 -17.05
N LYS A 28 -10.88 6.64 -15.91
CA LYS A 28 -12.17 7.32 -15.77
C LYS A 28 -12.04 8.84 -15.83
N THR A 29 -10.99 9.40 -15.24
CA THR A 29 -10.69 10.85 -15.32
C THR A 29 -10.42 11.27 -16.77
N ASN A 30 -9.65 10.48 -17.51
CA ASN A 30 -9.41 10.70 -18.93
C ASN A 30 -10.73 10.67 -19.72
N GLU A 31 -11.55 9.65 -19.53
CA GLU A 31 -12.82 9.47 -20.23
C GLU A 31 -13.80 10.66 -20.00
N VAL A 32 -14.00 11.05 -18.73
CA VAL A 32 -15.05 12.00 -18.35
C VAL A 32 -14.63 13.44 -18.57
N TYR A 33 -13.35 13.77 -18.35
CA TYR A 33 -12.87 15.16 -18.42
C TYR A 33 -11.96 15.45 -19.60
N GLY A 34 -11.78 14.48 -20.52
CA GLY A 34 -10.99 14.66 -21.73
C GLY A 34 -9.48 14.78 -21.50
N TYR A 35 -8.98 14.34 -20.36
CA TYR A 35 -7.54 14.19 -20.14
C TYR A 35 -7.01 13.05 -21.02
N ASN A 36 -5.73 13.15 -21.41
CA ASN A 36 -5.03 12.13 -22.19
C ASN A 36 -3.76 11.68 -21.48
N VAL A 37 -3.86 11.41 -20.17
CA VAL A 37 -2.73 10.93 -19.37
C VAL A 37 -2.49 9.46 -19.68
N PRO A 38 -1.30 9.09 -20.25
CA PRO A 38 -1.00 7.70 -20.56
C PRO A 38 -0.92 6.86 -19.28
N LEU A 39 -1.53 5.66 -19.29
CA LEU A 39 -1.50 4.76 -18.12
C LEU A 39 -0.07 4.30 -17.81
N GLU A 40 0.78 4.14 -18.82
CA GLU A 40 2.20 3.79 -18.66
C GLU A 40 2.95 4.88 -17.87
N LEU A 41 2.59 6.15 -18.07
CA LEU A 41 3.16 7.25 -17.29
C LEU A 41 2.76 7.11 -15.81
N ILE A 42 1.50 6.76 -15.53
CA ILE A 42 1.02 6.53 -14.16
C ILE A 42 1.72 5.31 -13.52
N VAL A 43 1.85 4.21 -14.27
CA VAL A 43 2.61 3.04 -13.79
C VAL A 43 4.04 3.45 -13.40
N SER A 44 4.68 4.29 -14.19
CA SER A 44 6.02 4.80 -13.89
C SER A 44 6.08 5.77 -12.69
N CYS A 45 4.94 6.19 -12.18
CA CYS A 45 4.82 7.04 -10.97
C CYS A 45 4.54 6.22 -9.70
N MET A 46 4.28 4.91 -9.81
CA MET A 46 4.00 4.06 -8.66
C MET A 46 5.19 4.05 -7.70
N GLY A 47 4.90 4.08 -6.39
CA GLY A 47 5.92 4.17 -5.35
C GLY A 47 6.58 5.55 -5.17
N LEU A 48 6.31 6.51 -6.05
CA LEU A 48 6.86 7.86 -5.91
C LEU A 48 6.05 8.72 -4.93
N ARG A 49 6.73 9.66 -4.29
CA ARG A 49 6.08 10.71 -3.51
C ARG A 49 5.31 11.67 -4.41
N VAL A 50 4.26 12.28 -3.86
CA VAL A 50 3.34 13.18 -4.60
C VAL A 50 4.09 14.33 -5.30
N ASP A 51 5.09 14.93 -4.66
CA ASP A 51 5.92 15.98 -5.25
C ASP A 51 6.68 15.49 -6.50
N LYS A 52 7.16 14.26 -6.49
CA LYS A 52 7.84 13.64 -7.64
C LYS A 52 6.88 13.23 -8.74
N ILE A 53 5.68 12.78 -8.37
CA ILE A 53 4.59 12.51 -9.33
C ILE A 53 4.23 13.79 -10.09
N ASP A 54 4.06 14.91 -9.37
CA ASP A 54 3.70 16.19 -10.00
C ASP A 54 4.75 16.68 -10.99
N ILE A 55 6.03 16.60 -10.61
CA ILE A 55 7.14 16.94 -11.51
C ILE A 55 7.07 16.06 -12.75
N LYS A 56 6.98 14.75 -12.58
CA LYS A 56 6.99 13.80 -13.69
C LYS A 56 5.80 13.96 -14.64
N LEU A 57 4.62 14.25 -14.07
CA LEU A 57 3.43 14.55 -14.89
C LEU A 57 3.65 15.80 -15.73
N LYS A 58 4.17 16.90 -15.15
CA LYS A 58 4.47 18.13 -15.88
C LYS A 58 5.53 17.95 -16.95
N GLU A 59 6.61 17.25 -16.66
CA GLU A 59 7.68 16.96 -17.63
C GLU A 59 7.14 16.23 -18.89
N ASN A 60 6.13 15.38 -18.73
CA ASN A 60 5.59 14.57 -19.84
C ASN A 60 4.34 15.18 -20.50
N LEU A 61 3.56 15.98 -19.77
CA LEU A 61 2.27 16.52 -20.25
C LEU A 61 2.29 18.03 -20.48
N GLY A 62 3.38 18.71 -20.10
CA GLY A 62 3.57 20.15 -20.20
C GLY A 62 3.48 20.87 -18.86
N GLU A 63 4.22 21.98 -18.72
CA GLU A 63 4.28 22.77 -17.49
C GLU A 63 2.93 23.31 -17.02
N ASP A 64 2.01 23.57 -17.95
CA ASP A 64 0.66 24.08 -17.68
C ASP A 64 -0.30 22.97 -17.21
N PHE A 65 0.14 21.71 -17.13
CA PHE A 65 -0.72 20.61 -16.67
C PHE A 65 -1.07 20.78 -15.20
N ASP A 66 -2.37 20.95 -14.90
CA ASP A 66 -2.87 21.09 -13.53
C ASP A 66 -2.90 19.73 -12.80
N THR A 67 -1.76 19.38 -12.23
CA THR A 67 -1.60 18.10 -11.49
C THR A 67 -2.50 18.04 -10.26
N ALA A 68 -2.77 19.18 -9.61
CA ALA A 68 -3.61 19.23 -8.41
C ALA A 68 -5.06 18.89 -8.76
N LYS A 69 -5.59 19.53 -9.81
CA LYS A 69 -6.95 19.28 -10.31
C LYS A 69 -7.11 17.85 -10.83
N PHE A 70 -6.13 17.38 -11.60
CA PHE A 70 -6.14 16.01 -12.09
C PHE A 70 -6.20 14.99 -10.94
N ARG A 71 -5.38 15.16 -9.89
CA ARG A 71 -5.40 14.28 -8.71
C ARG A 71 -6.71 14.36 -7.92
N GLU A 72 -7.29 15.54 -7.79
CA GLU A 72 -8.60 15.73 -7.14
C GLU A 72 -9.68 14.90 -7.85
N LEU A 73 -9.75 15.01 -9.17
CA LEU A 73 -10.73 14.29 -9.99
C LEU A 73 -10.51 12.77 -9.94
N ASN A 74 -9.25 12.33 -10.06
CA ASN A 74 -8.90 10.92 -9.94
C ASN A 74 -9.29 10.37 -8.56
N LYS A 75 -8.95 11.10 -7.48
CA LYS A 75 -9.30 10.70 -6.12
C LYS A 75 -10.82 10.54 -5.95
N LYS A 76 -11.61 11.40 -6.58
CA LYS A 76 -13.08 11.31 -6.55
C LYS A 76 -13.55 9.98 -7.15
N PHE A 77 -13.08 9.61 -8.35
CA PHE A 77 -13.46 8.33 -8.96
C PHE A 77 -12.96 7.11 -8.17
N MET A 78 -11.74 7.17 -7.64
CA MET A 78 -11.26 6.12 -6.75
C MET A 78 -12.14 5.95 -5.52
N GLN A 79 -12.62 7.04 -4.94
CA GLN A 79 -13.50 7.01 -3.78
C GLN A 79 -14.88 6.45 -4.15
N GLU A 80 -15.47 6.88 -5.26
CA GLU A 80 -16.75 6.36 -5.77
C GLU A 80 -16.68 4.86 -6.08
N ASP A 81 -15.56 4.38 -6.66
CA ASP A 81 -15.36 2.94 -6.91
C ASP A 81 -15.30 2.14 -5.62
N VAL A 82 -14.54 2.64 -4.63
CA VAL A 82 -14.43 1.97 -3.31
C VAL A 82 -15.75 1.98 -2.55
N GLU A 83 -16.52 3.07 -2.61
CA GLU A 83 -17.84 3.15 -1.97
C GLU A 83 -18.85 2.18 -2.61
N THR A 84 -18.73 1.94 -3.91
CA THR A 84 -19.64 1.06 -4.66
C THR A 84 -19.24 -0.41 -4.59
N ASN A 85 -17.96 -0.69 -4.75
CA ASN A 85 -17.42 -2.04 -4.97
C ASN A 85 -16.57 -2.58 -3.81
N GLY A 86 -16.26 -1.74 -2.82
CA GLY A 86 -15.28 -2.03 -1.78
C GLY A 86 -13.83 -1.94 -2.29
N LEU A 87 -12.88 -1.93 -1.38
CA LEU A 87 -11.47 -2.00 -1.73
C LEU A 87 -11.08 -3.45 -2.03
N ARG A 88 -10.54 -3.68 -3.23
CA ARG A 88 -10.19 -5.03 -3.67
C ARG A 88 -8.97 -5.56 -2.91
N LYS A 89 -9.11 -6.76 -2.36
CA LYS A 89 -7.99 -7.54 -1.82
C LYS A 89 -7.18 -8.15 -2.96
N LYS A 90 -5.85 -8.21 -2.82
CA LYS A 90 -5.02 -8.96 -3.78
C LYS A 90 -5.41 -10.44 -3.74
N LYS A 91 -5.36 -11.08 -4.92
CA LYS A 91 -5.68 -12.50 -5.07
C LYS A 91 -4.75 -13.36 -4.22
N GLY A 92 -5.31 -14.27 -3.45
CA GLY A 92 -4.54 -15.17 -2.58
C GLY A 92 -4.28 -14.61 -1.17
N LEU A 93 -4.68 -13.36 -0.87
CA LEU A 93 -4.44 -12.78 0.46
C LEU A 93 -5.14 -13.59 1.56
N ILE A 94 -6.43 -13.86 1.41
CA ILE A 94 -7.20 -14.57 2.44
C ILE A 94 -6.66 -16.00 2.63
N GLU A 95 -6.36 -16.68 1.56
CA GLU A 95 -5.79 -18.03 1.59
C GLU A 95 -4.45 -18.05 2.31
N LEU A 96 -3.60 -17.04 2.10
CA LEU A 96 -2.32 -16.91 2.79
C LEU A 96 -2.53 -16.62 4.29
N LEU A 97 -3.43 -15.71 4.64
CA LEU A 97 -3.72 -15.37 6.04
C LEU A 97 -4.24 -16.59 6.81
N GLU A 98 -5.18 -17.35 6.22
CA GLU A 98 -5.70 -18.58 6.82
C GLU A 98 -4.63 -19.66 6.96
N PHE A 99 -3.78 -19.80 5.93
CA PHE A 99 -2.65 -20.73 6.00
C PHE A 99 -1.69 -20.40 7.14
N LEU A 100 -1.27 -19.13 7.25
CA LEU A 100 -0.35 -18.70 8.31
C LEU A 100 -0.98 -18.88 9.70
N LYS A 101 -2.25 -18.50 9.83
CA LYS A 101 -3.03 -18.70 11.08
C LYS A 101 -3.10 -20.16 11.47
N SER A 102 -3.36 -21.07 10.52
CA SER A 102 -3.42 -22.51 10.76
C SER A 102 -2.08 -23.09 11.21
N ARG A 103 -0.96 -22.44 10.89
CA ARG A 103 0.40 -22.83 11.28
C ARG A 103 0.87 -22.15 12.58
N GLY A 104 0.04 -21.30 13.17
CA GLY A 104 0.41 -20.54 14.36
C GLY A 104 1.53 -19.53 14.13
N ILE A 105 1.72 -19.07 12.87
CA ILE A 105 2.70 -18.05 12.50
C ILE A 105 2.09 -16.68 12.85
N LYS A 106 2.81 -15.88 13.60
CA LYS A 106 2.37 -14.52 13.97
C LYS A 106 2.33 -13.63 12.73
N MET A 107 1.36 -12.73 12.67
CA MET A 107 1.22 -11.81 11.55
C MET A 107 1.20 -10.38 12.04
N ALA A 108 1.87 -9.48 11.31
CA ALA A 108 1.82 -8.05 11.52
C ALA A 108 1.64 -7.30 10.20
N VAL A 109 1.16 -6.05 10.29
CA VAL A 109 1.17 -5.08 9.19
C VAL A 109 2.20 -4.01 9.51
N ALA A 110 3.01 -3.62 8.51
CA ALA A 110 3.99 -2.53 8.56
C ALA A 110 3.80 -1.61 7.34
N SER A 111 3.01 -0.54 7.48
CA SER A 111 2.62 0.33 6.38
C SER A 111 3.12 1.75 6.57
N SER A 112 3.59 2.39 5.49
CA SER A 112 3.91 3.83 5.47
C SER A 112 2.67 4.73 5.62
N SER A 113 1.47 4.18 5.49
CA SER A 113 0.21 4.88 5.75
C SER A 113 0.01 5.11 7.25
N ARG A 114 -0.63 6.23 7.60
CA ARG A 114 -1.01 6.52 8.99
C ARG A 114 -2.07 5.53 9.48
N ASN A 115 -2.11 5.26 10.78
CA ASN A 115 -3.06 4.33 11.39
C ASN A 115 -4.52 4.59 11.00
N ALA A 116 -4.97 5.84 10.97
CA ALA A 116 -6.32 6.18 10.53
C ALA A 116 -6.61 5.74 9.07
N LYS A 117 -5.60 5.77 8.19
CA LYS A 117 -5.72 5.30 6.81
C LYS A 117 -5.74 3.78 6.74
N ILE A 118 -4.95 3.12 7.57
CA ILE A 118 -4.96 1.65 7.70
C ILE A 118 -6.34 1.19 8.14
N ASP A 119 -6.92 1.81 9.18
CA ASP A 119 -8.27 1.51 9.66
C ASP A 119 -9.31 1.65 8.55
N GLN A 120 -9.23 2.74 7.79
CA GLN A 120 -10.11 2.97 6.65
C GLN A 120 -9.97 1.87 5.58
N ARG A 121 -8.73 1.47 5.24
CA ARG A 121 -8.46 0.44 4.21
C ARG A 121 -9.02 -0.93 4.63
N PHE A 122 -8.79 -1.32 5.88
CA PHE A 122 -9.34 -2.58 6.40
C PHE A 122 -10.86 -2.60 6.36
N SER A 123 -11.51 -1.52 6.78
CA SER A 123 -12.97 -1.38 6.70
C SER A 123 -13.47 -1.41 5.25
N GLN A 124 -12.84 -0.66 4.34
CA GLN A 124 -13.20 -0.61 2.93
C GLN A 124 -13.03 -1.94 2.20
N ALA A 125 -12.06 -2.75 2.64
CA ALA A 125 -11.80 -4.07 2.07
C ALA A 125 -12.60 -5.19 2.76
N ASP A 126 -13.39 -4.90 3.78
CA ASP A 126 -14.04 -5.92 4.61
C ASP A 126 -13.03 -7.01 5.03
N LEU A 127 -11.91 -6.58 5.62
CA LEU A 127 -10.87 -7.46 6.15
C LEU A 127 -10.75 -7.28 7.66
N SER A 128 -10.92 -8.38 8.42
CA SER A 128 -10.74 -8.33 9.87
C SER A 128 -9.28 -8.08 10.24
N LYS A 129 -9.07 -7.17 11.20
CA LYS A 129 -7.75 -6.96 11.81
C LYS A 129 -7.32 -8.10 12.75
N ASP A 130 -8.23 -8.98 13.12
CA ASP A 130 -7.98 -10.11 14.04
C ASP A 130 -6.96 -11.13 13.47
N TYR A 131 -6.65 -11.04 12.18
CA TYR A 131 -5.54 -11.80 11.61
C TYR A 131 -4.18 -11.34 12.13
N PHE A 132 -4.06 -10.08 12.52
CA PHE A 132 -2.79 -9.44 12.82
C PHE A 132 -2.67 -9.15 14.30
N SER A 133 -1.62 -9.69 14.92
CA SER A 133 -1.31 -9.40 16.34
C SER A 133 -0.77 -7.99 16.54
N VAL A 134 -0.19 -7.41 15.49
CA VAL A 134 0.45 -6.08 15.48
C VAL A 134 0.14 -5.37 14.19
N ILE A 135 -0.15 -4.07 14.28
CA ILE A 135 -0.25 -3.16 13.14
C ILE A 135 0.62 -1.95 13.49
N VAL A 136 1.53 -1.58 12.59
CA VAL A 136 2.43 -0.42 12.73
C VAL A 136 2.19 0.51 11.54
N GLY A 137 1.75 1.71 11.82
CA GLY A 137 1.53 2.78 10.84
C GLY A 137 2.72 3.72 10.72
N GLY A 138 2.76 4.49 9.63
CA GLY A 138 3.80 5.48 9.36
C GLY A 138 3.86 6.63 10.37
N ASP A 139 2.83 6.81 11.19
CA ASP A 139 2.80 7.77 12.30
C ASP A 139 3.43 7.25 13.60
N GLU A 140 3.88 5.99 13.61
CA GLU A 140 4.59 5.38 14.73
C GLU A 140 6.12 5.34 14.52
N VAL A 141 6.61 5.80 13.38
CA VAL A 141 8.03 5.81 13.04
C VAL A 141 8.54 7.23 12.80
N THR A 142 9.81 7.46 13.10
CA THR A 142 10.50 8.71 12.80
C THR A 142 11.03 8.70 11.36
N ASN A 143 11.54 7.57 10.94
CA ASN A 143 12.11 7.35 9.61
C ASN A 143 11.18 6.44 8.80
N SER A 144 10.77 6.91 7.62
CA SER A 144 9.97 6.10 6.68
C SER A 144 10.86 5.16 5.86
N LYS A 145 10.25 4.15 5.22
CA LYS A 145 10.92 3.29 4.24
C LYS A 145 11.73 4.14 3.24
N PRO A 146 12.98 3.83 2.92
CA PRO A 146 13.65 2.54 3.11
C PRO A 146 14.36 2.31 4.46
N ASP A 147 14.17 3.16 5.49
CA ASP A 147 14.69 2.88 6.82
C ASP A 147 14.00 1.63 7.40
N PRO A 148 14.74 0.70 8.06
CA PRO A 148 14.17 -0.55 8.57
C PRO A 148 13.27 -0.37 9.79
N GLN A 149 13.16 0.82 10.35
CA GLN A 149 12.51 1.11 11.62
C GLN A 149 11.13 0.47 11.76
N ILE A 150 10.30 0.56 10.72
CA ILE A 150 8.92 0.07 10.79
C ILE A 150 8.85 -1.46 10.94
N TYR A 151 9.73 -2.19 10.25
CA TYR A 151 9.79 -3.65 10.34
C TYR A 151 10.38 -4.10 11.68
N LEU A 152 11.41 -3.40 12.17
CA LEU A 152 12.01 -3.67 13.48
C LEU A 152 10.99 -3.47 14.61
N ILE A 153 10.21 -2.37 14.59
CA ILE A 153 9.13 -2.13 15.55
C ILE A 153 8.05 -3.22 15.47
N ALA A 154 7.69 -3.66 14.26
CA ALA A 154 6.72 -4.75 14.10
C ALA A 154 7.23 -6.05 14.74
N CYS A 155 8.47 -6.44 14.49
CA CYS A 155 9.09 -7.62 15.09
C CYS A 155 9.22 -7.50 16.61
N GLU A 156 9.63 -6.33 17.12
CA GLU A 156 9.72 -6.06 18.56
C GLU A 156 8.36 -6.25 19.25
N LYS A 157 7.31 -5.61 18.70
CA LYS A 157 5.94 -5.74 19.23
C LYS A 157 5.39 -7.17 19.15
N LEU A 158 5.78 -7.94 18.13
CA LEU A 158 5.46 -9.37 18.02
C LEU A 158 6.25 -10.24 19.00
N GLY A 159 7.35 -9.74 19.56
CA GLY A 159 8.29 -10.53 20.38
C GLY A 159 8.97 -11.62 19.55
N VAL A 160 9.44 -11.28 18.34
CA VAL A 160 10.09 -12.20 17.39
C VAL A 160 11.42 -11.58 16.94
N ASP A 161 12.48 -12.40 16.86
CA ASP A 161 13.72 -11.96 16.22
C ASP A 161 13.47 -11.69 14.72
N PRO A 162 13.86 -10.52 14.17
CA PRO A 162 13.75 -10.24 12.75
C PRO A 162 14.28 -11.35 11.83
N LYS A 163 15.33 -12.06 12.24
CA LYS A 163 15.90 -13.20 11.50
C LYS A 163 14.95 -14.39 11.37
N ASN A 164 13.96 -14.49 12.24
CA ASN A 164 12.92 -15.52 12.23
C ASN A 164 11.62 -15.02 11.59
N SER A 165 11.66 -13.88 10.86
CA SER A 165 10.51 -13.31 10.20
C SER A 165 10.70 -13.21 8.68
N ILE A 166 9.59 -13.13 7.97
CA ILE A 166 9.55 -12.82 6.54
C ILE A 166 8.79 -11.50 6.38
N ALA A 167 9.34 -10.55 5.63
CA ALA A 167 8.61 -9.40 5.15
C ALA A 167 8.05 -9.68 3.75
N LEU A 168 6.82 -9.28 3.51
CA LEU A 168 6.18 -9.28 2.19
C LEU A 168 6.00 -7.83 1.74
N GLU A 169 6.52 -7.53 0.56
CA GLU A 169 6.62 -6.18 0.00
C GLU A 169 6.47 -6.17 -1.52
N ASP A 170 5.94 -5.07 -2.06
CA ASP A 170 5.77 -4.87 -3.50
C ASP A 170 6.58 -3.67 -4.03
N SER A 171 7.19 -2.86 -3.16
CA SER A 171 7.96 -1.67 -3.53
C SER A 171 9.46 -1.85 -3.28
N GLU A 172 10.28 -1.19 -4.11
CA GLU A 172 11.74 -1.18 -3.96
C GLU A 172 12.16 -0.60 -2.59
N SER A 173 11.55 0.53 -2.17
CA SER A 173 11.85 1.15 -0.88
C SER A 173 11.47 0.26 0.30
N GLY A 174 10.39 -0.51 0.15
CA GLY A 174 9.96 -1.45 1.17
C GLY A 174 10.85 -2.69 1.24
N ILE A 175 11.28 -3.23 0.10
CA ILE A 175 12.26 -4.33 0.06
C ILE A 175 13.57 -3.89 0.72
N MET A 176 14.07 -2.68 0.41
CA MET A 176 15.27 -2.15 1.05
C MET A 176 15.10 -1.96 2.56
N SER A 177 13.90 -1.57 3.01
CA SER A 177 13.56 -1.41 4.43
C SER A 177 13.52 -2.74 5.19
N ALA A 178 13.16 -3.82 4.49
CA ALA A 178 13.01 -5.16 5.07
C ALA A 178 14.34 -5.96 5.08
N TYR A 179 15.32 -5.57 4.26
CA TYR A 179 16.62 -6.23 4.14
C TYR A 179 17.57 -5.83 5.25
#